data_770db660895e618456764d8d2ea1e527
#
_entry.id   770db660895e618456764d8d2ea1e527
#
_cell.length_a   1.000
_cell.length_b   1.000
_cell.length_c   1.000
_cell.angle_alpha   90.00
_cell.angle_beta   90.00
_cell.angle_gamma   90.00
#
_symmetry.space_group_name_H-M   'P 1'
#
loop_
_entity.id
_entity.type
_entity.pdbx_description
1 polymer ?
#
loop_
_entity_poly.entity_id
_entity_poly.type
_entity_poly.pdbx_seq_one_letter_code
_entity_poly.pdbx_strand_id
1 'polypeptide(L)'
;RKRSSAASDVYKRQAVGTPMGEDGAADLKYVLAVAKSIGQNLQKSTVVVGKSTVPVGTAEKVKGIIQEALDKRGCSIDFDVVSNPEFLKEGAAIADFMKPDRVVIGAASAAAFATMKQLYAPFFRTHDRFITMDIRSAEMTKYAANAMLATKISFMNEIANICERVGADANQVRVGIGSDKRIGYSFIYPGTGYGGSCFPKDVKALRKIAGEHGYTATLIAAVESVNDAQKLVISTKIIKRFGEDLTGLTFGLWGLAFK
;
A
#
# COMPACT_ATOMS: atom_id res chain seq x y z
N ARG A 1 10.69 8.94 25.95
CA ARG A 1 11.35 8.24 27.08
C ARG A 1 11.86 6.90 26.68
N LYS A 2 13.14 6.71 26.86
CA LYS A 2 13.87 5.45 26.93
C LYS A 2 14.43 4.88 25.67
N ARG A 3 15.72 5.07 25.69
CA ARG A 3 16.77 4.10 25.47
C ARG A 3 16.46 3.12 24.35
N SER A 4 16.83 3.56 23.18
CA SER A 4 17.15 2.60 22.13
C SER A 4 18.11 1.57 22.70
N SER A 5 17.77 0.30 22.60
CA SER A 5 18.75 -0.76 22.81
C SER A 5 19.92 -0.57 21.84
N ALA A 6 21.10 -1.09 22.14
CA ALA A 6 22.27 -1.02 21.25
C ALA A 6 21.94 -1.44 19.80
N ALA A 7 21.00 -2.39 19.62
CA ALA A 7 20.51 -2.81 18.31
C ALA A 7 19.74 -1.70 17.56
N SER A 8 19.03 -0.80 18.26
CA SER A 8 18.30 0.30 17.62
C SER A 8 19.19 1.43 17.11
N ASP A 9 20.44 1.42 17.51
CA ASP A 9 21.43 2.39 17.06
C ASP A 9 22.08 2.03 15.73
N VAL A 10 21.90 0.79 15.24
CA VAL A 10 22.48 0.31 13.98
C VAL A 10 21.59 0.62 12.78
N TYR A 11 20.29 0.83 13.00
CA TYR A 11 19.32 1.15 11.94
C TYR A 11 18.28 2.17 12.40
N LYS A 12 17.73 2.90 11.45
CA LYS A 12 16.59 3.81 11.64
C LYS A 12 15.44 3.39 10.74
N ARG A 13 14.25 3.20 11.30
CA ARG A 13 13.04 2.83 10.55
C ARG A 13 12.14 4.06 10.42
N GLN A 14 11.89 4.46 9.18
CA GLN A 14 11.05 5.60 8.86
C GLN A 14 9.63 5.10 8.56
N ALA A 15 8.67 5.46 9.42
CA ALA A 15 7.25 5.16 9.27
C ALA A 15 6.46 6.44 9.55
N VAL A 16 6.29 7.26 8.53
CA VAL A 16 5.54 8.52 8.58
C VAL A 16 4.41 8.50 7.56
N GLY A 17 3.36 9.28 7.82
CA GLY A 17 2.23 9.38 6.92
C GLY A 17 2.65 9.92 5.54
N THR A 18 2.05 9.36 4.50
CA THR A 18 2.14 9.82 3.11
C THR A 18 0.73 10.12 2.62
N PRO A 19 0.08 11.22 3.09
CA PRO A 19 -1.26 11.56 2.66
C PRO A 19 -1.30 11.80 1.15
N MET A 20 -2.48 11.70 0.58
CA MET A 20 -2.69 12.05 -0.82
C MET A 20 -2.74 13.57 -0.95
N GLY A 21 -1.96 14.12 -1.87
CA GLY A 21 -2.06 15.51 -2.30
C GLY A 21 -3.32 15.76 -3.14
N GLU A 22 -3.65 17.00 -3.38
CA GLU A 22 -4.80 17.41 -4.20
C GLU A 22 -4.71 16.85 -5.63
N ASP A 23 -3.51 16.66 -6.12
CA ASP A 23 -3.19 16.13 -7.45
C ASP A 23 -3.17 14.58 -7.52
N GLY A 24 -3.52 13.90 -6.43
CA GLY A 24 -3.52 12.44 -6.33
C GLY A 24 -2.14 11.80 -6.06
N ALA A 25 -1.06 12.58 -6.01
CA ALA A 25 0.26 12.07 -5.61
C ALA A 25 0.35 11.81 -4.10
N ALA A 26 1.31 10.98 -3.70
CA ALA A 26 1.66 10.88 -2.29
C ALA A 26 2.47 12.12 -1.85
N ASP A 27 2.03 12.82 -0.81
CA ASP A 27 2.79 13.92 -0.23
C ASP A 27 4.01 13.38 0.54
N LEU A 28 5.20 13.72 0.04
CA LEU A 28 6.48 13.30 0.62
C LEU A 28 7.04 14.25 1.66
N LYS A 29 6.35 15.36 1.97
CA LYS A 29 6.85 16.40 2.86
C LYS A 29 7.42 15.84 4.18
N TYR A 30 6.68 14.95 4.81
CA TYR A 30 7.11 14.36 6.08
C TYR A 30 8.28 13.38 5.90
N VAL A 31 8.29 12.62 4.81
CA VAL A 31 9.39 11.69 4.48
C VAL A 31 10.70 12.45 4.29
N LEU A 32 10.66 13.53 3.50
CA LEU A 32 11.83 14.34 3.21
C LEU A 32 12.31 15.14 4.44
N ALA A 33 11.39 15.63 5.28
CA ALA A 33 11.73 16.29 6.53
C ALA A 33 12.47 15.34 7.50
N VAL A 34 12.01 14.11 7.62
CA VAL A 34 12.67 13.07 8.43
C VAL A 34 14.04 12.71 7.84
N ALA A 35 14.17 12.59 6.52
CA ALA A 35 15.46 12.35 5.86
C ALA A 35 16.48 13.45 6.22
N LYS A 36 16.07 14.72 6.15
CA LYS A 36 16.89 15.85 6.55
C LYS A 36 17.31 15.77 8.02
N SER A 37 16.37 15.48 8.91
CA SER A 37 16.64 15.30 10.34
C SER A 37 17.62 14.16 10.61
N ILE A 38 17.49 13.03 9.90
CA ILE A 38 18.43 11.91 10.00
C ILE A 38 19.85 12.38 9.62
N GLY A 39 20.02 13.02 8.46
CA GLY A 39 21.33 13.51 8.01
C GLY A 39 21.96 14.53 8.95
N GLN A 40 21.13 15.39 9.57
CA GLN A 40 21.60 16.37 10.57
C GLN A 40 22.10 15.72 11.87
N ASN A 41 21.58 14.53 12.24
CA ASN A 41 21.85 13.89 13.52
C ASN A 41 22.59 12.56 13.41
N LEU A 42 22.91 12.08 12.21
CA LEU A 42 23.63 10.83 12.01
C LEU A 42 25.05 10.93 12.57
N GLN A 43 25.45 9.98 13.41
CA GLN A 43 26.76 9.97 14.10
C GLN A 43 27.62 8.75 13.77
N LYS A 44 27.01 7.68 13.28
CA LYS A 44 27.70 6.42 12.96
C LYS A 44 27.04 5.73 11.77
N SER A 45 27.73 4.76 11.19
CA SER A 45 27.20 3.94 10.10
C SER A 45 25.85 3.35 10.45
N THR A 46 24.86 3.50 9.55
CA THR A 46 23.46 3.21 9.87
C THR A 46 22.71 2.76 8.63
N VAL A 47 21.78 1.81 8.80
CA VAL A 47 20.78 1.45 7.78
C VAL A 47 19.50 2.26 8.02
N VAL A 48 19.13 3.10 7.05
CA VAL A 48 17.91 3.91 7.06
C VAL A 48 16.82 3.15 6.31
N VAL A 49 15.72 2.83 6.98
CA VAL A 49 14.68 1.97 6.43
C VAL A 49 13.38 2.75 6.21
N GLY A 50 12.98 2.92 4.95
CA GLY A 50 11.67 3.43 4.56
C GLY A 50 10.62 2.32 4.66
N LYS A 51 9.62 2.51 5.53
CA LYS A 51 8.48 1.58 5.71
C LYS A 51 7.20 2.10 5.08
N SER A 52 7.08 3.39 4.90
CA SER A 52 5.90 4.04 4.33
C SER A 52 5.73 3.65 2.85
N THR A 53 4.48 3.62 2.39
CA THR A 53 4.18 3.49 0.96
C THR A 53 4.52 4.80 0.27
N VAL A 54 5.51 4.77 -0.60
CA VAL A 54 6.08 5.94 -1.27
C VAL A 54 6.25 5.69 -2.76
N PRO A 55 6.17 6.71 -3.62
CA PRO A 55 6.46 6.61 -5.04
C PRO A 55 7.84 6.05 -5.33
N VAL A 56 7.97 5.37 -6.47
CA VAL A 56 9.24 4.83 -6.95
C VAL A 56 10.27 5.95 -7.10
N GLY A 57 11.48 5.72 -6.61
CA GLY A 57 12.56 6.70 -6.58
C GLY A 57 12.61 7.56 -5.31
N THR A 58 11.70 7.32 -4.35
CA THR A 58 11.71 8.08 -3.07
C THR A 58 12.94 7.77 -2.24
N ALA A 59 13.37 6.52 -2.18
CA ALA A 59 14.56 6.15 -1.41
C ALA A 59 15.84 6.82 -1.95
N GLU A 60 15.92 7.05 -3.27
CA GLU A 60 17.02 7.82 -3.87
C GLU A 60 17.00 9.29 -3.43
N LYS A 61 15.81 9.90 -3.39
CA LYS A 61 15.65 11.28 -2.86
C LYS A 61 16.03 11.35 -1.39
N VAL A 62 15.60 10.36 -0.59
CA VAL A 62 15.97 10.25 0.84
C VAL A 62 17.48 10.15 0.99
N LYS A 63 18.15 9.31 0.18
CA LYS A 63 19.60 9.15 0.18
C LYS A 63 20.30 10.48 -0.14
N GLY A 64 19.87 11.18 -1.18
CA GLY A 64 20.43 12.46 -1.57
C GLY A 64 20.33 13.53 -0.48
N ILE A 65 19.16 13.63 0.19
CA ILE A 65 18.94 14.60 1.27
C ILE A 65 19.81 14.29 2.50
N ILE A 66 19.94 13.01 2.86
CA ILE A 66 20.83 12.61 3.97
C ILE A 66 22.28 12.96 3.64
N GLN A 67 22.73 12.62 2.42
CA GLN A 67 24.08 12.92 1.98
C GLN A 67 24.37 14.42 1.99
N GLU A 68 23.48 15.22 1.42
CA GLU A 68 23.62 16.69 1.44
C GLU A 68 23.74 17.27 2.86
N ALA A 69 22.98 16.70 3.81
CA ALA A 69 23.06 17.14 5.20
C ALA A 69 24.37 16.72 5.88
N LEU A 70 24.92 15.55 5.55
CA LEU A 70 26.24 15.10 6.00
C LEU A 70 27.36 15.97 5.42
N ASP A 71 27.30 16.28 4.13
CA ASP A 71 28.27 17.15 3.44
C ASP A 71 28.31 18.54 4.08
N LYS A 72 27.14 19.13 4.38
CA LYS A 72 27.04 20.41 5.08
C LYS A 72 27.67 20.40 6.49
N ARG A 73 27.72 19.25 7.13
CA ARG A 73 28.36 19.03 8.44
C ARG A 73 29.85 18.71 8.32
N GLY A 74 30.40 18.55 7.12
CA GLY A 74 31.76 18.06 6.90
C GLY A 74 32.01 16.64 7.41
N CYS A 75 30.95 15.78 7.45
CA CYS A 75 31.03 14.44 7.98
C CYS A 75 30.99 13.40 6.83
N SER A 76 31.91 12.42 6.89
CA SER A 76 31.89 11.25 6.03
C SER A 76 31.42 10.05 6.86
N ILE A 77 30.13 9.74 6.78
CA ILE A 77 29.51 8.63 7.51
C ILE A 77 28.78 7.76 6.49
N ASP A 78 29.15 6.50 6.42
CA ASP A 78 28.51 5.50 5.55
C ASP A 78 27.09 5.22 6.02
N PHE A 79 26.16 5.14 5.08
CA PHE A 79 24.80 4.71 5.35
C PHE A 79 24.17 4.04 4.13
N ASP A 80 23.27 3.11 4.42
CA ASP A 80 22.41 2.48 3.42
C ASP A 80 20.98 2.99 3.54
N VAL A 81 20.28 3.11 2.41
CA VAL A 81 18.83 3.32 2.39
C VAL A 81 18.16 2.07 1.87
N VAL A 82 17.17 1.60 2.61
CA VAL A 82 16.42 0.37 2.33
C VAL A 82 14.95 0.71 2.18
N SER A 83 14.30 0.19 1.15
CA SER A 83 12.85 0.15 1.04
C SER A 83 12.33 -1.17 1.63
N ASN A 84 11.45 -1.06 2.63
CA ASN A 84 10.83 -2.20 3.27
C ASN A 84 9.32 -1.93 3.44
N PRO A 85 8.56 -1.99 2.34
CA PRO A 85 7.13 -1.73 2.37
C PRO A 85 6.41 -2.71 3.29
N GLU A 86 5.33 -2.25 3.93
CA GLU A 86 4.47 -3.07 4.77
C GLU A 86 3.28 -3.60 3.96
N PHE A 87 2.79 -4.79 4.34
CA PHE A 87 1.61 -5.43 3.75
C PHE A 87 0.59 -5.82 4.82
N LEU A 88 0.48 -4.98 5.85
CA LEU A 88 -0.39 -5.20 7.00
C LEU A 88 -1.85 -4.96 6.63
N LYS A 89 -2.73 -5.81 7.14
CA LYS A 89 -4.18 -5.64 7.00
C LYS A 89 -4.71 -4.82 8.18
N GLU A 90 -5.52 -3.81 7.90
CA GLU A 90 -6.25 -3.09 8.94
C GLU A 90 -7.09 -4.07 9.76
N GLY A 91 -7.05 -3.94 11.09
CA GLY A 91 -7.71 -4.86 12.02
C GLY A 91 -6.88 -6.10 12.38
N ALA A 92 -5.85 -6.47 11.60
CA ALA A 92 -4.99 -7.64 11.85
C ALA A 92 -3.49 -7.29 11.86
N ALA A 93 -3.11 -6.01 11.90
CA ALA A 93 -1.75 -5.53 11.70
C ALA A 93 -0.72 -6.15 12.66
N ILE A 94 -1.07 -6.37 13.94
CA ILE A 94 -0.17 -6.99 14.91
C ILE A 94 0.10 -8.45 14.54
N ALA A 95 -0.94 -9.22 14.20
CA ALA A 95 -0.80 -10.61 13.81
C ALA A 95 0.02 -10.74 12.51
N ASP A 96 -0.26 -9.89 11.52
CA ASP A 96 0.47 -9.86 10.25
C ASP A 96 1.94 -9.46 10.43
N PHE A 97 2.23 -8.56 11.37
CA PHE A 97 3.60 -8.17 11.68
C PHE A 97 4.38 -9.29 12.39
N MET A 98 3.73 -9.96 13.34
CA MET A 98 4.35 -11.04 14.13
C MET A 98 4.50 -12.35 13.34
N LYS A 99 3.67 -12.56 12.31
CA LYS A 99 3.71 -13.72 11.43
C LYS A 99 3.49 -13.30 9.97
N PRO A 100 4.43 -12.54 9.39
CA PRO A 100 4.24 -12.01 8.04
C PRO A 100 4.21 -13.13 7.01
N ASP A 101 3.32 -13.02 6.02
CA ASP A 101 3.31 -13.92 4.86
C ASP A 101 4.59 -13.77 4.03
N ARG A 102 5.13 -12.55 3.96
CA ARG A 102 6.38 -12.18 3.30
C ARG A 102 6.95 -10.88 3.85
N VAL A 103 8.25 -10.71 3.74
CA VAL A 103 8.94 -9.44 3.96
C VAL A 103 9.71 -9.07 2.70
N VAL A 104 9.30 -7.97 2.08
CA VAL A 104 9.96 -7.42 0.89
C VAL A 104 11.03 -6.43 1.34
N ILE A 105 12.24 -6.60 0.83
CA ILE A 105 13.39 -5.75 1.13
C ILE A 105 14.04 -5.32 -0.18
N GLY A 106 14.05 -4.02 -0.43
CA GLY A 106 14.81 -3.40 -1.50
C GLY A 106 16.04 -2.71 -0.95
N ALA A 107 17.23 -3.15 -1.37
CA ALA A 107 18.49 -2.57 -0.94
C ALA A 107 19.54 -2.62 -2.06
N ALA A 108 20.60 -1.80 -1.91
CA ALA A 108 21.71 -1.78 -2.87
C ALA A 108 22.92 -2.62 -2.40
N SER A 109 23.05 -2.88 -1.09
CA SER A 109 24.22 -3.56 -0.53
C SER A 109 23.87 -4.90 0.12
N ALA A 110 24.79 -5.87 0.04
CA ALA A 110 24.67 -7.15 0.74
C ALA A 110 24.64 -6.97 2.26
N ALA A 111 25.35 -5.98 2.80
CA ALA A 111 25.37 -5.66 4.21
C ALA A 111 24.01 -5.21 4.72
N ALA A 112 23.31 -4.35 3.94
CA ALA A 112 21.95 -3.91 4.27
C ALA A 112 20.98 -5.08 4.27
N PHE A 113 21.04 -5.99 3.28
CA PHE A 113 20.22 -7.21 3.29
C PHE A 113 20.49 -8.09 4.52
N ALA A 114 21.77 -8.31 4.88
CA ALA A 114 22.13 -9.09 6.05
C ALA A 114 21.57 -8.47 7.34
N THR A 115 21.71 -7.15 7.51
CA THR A 115 21.17 -6.41 8.65
C THR A 115 19.64 -6.56 8.75
N MET A 116 18.94 -6.41 7.63
CA MET A 116 17.48 -6.57 7.59
C MET A 116 17.05 -8.01 7.89
N LYS A 117 17.79 -9.02 7.39
CA LYS A 117 17.52 -10.43 7.72
C LYS A 117 17.69 -10.69 9.21
N GLN A 118 18.75 -10.19 9.84
CA GLN A 118 18.93 -10.30 11.29
C GLN A 118 17.80 -9.64 12.07
N LEU A 119 17.36 -8.46 11.66
CA LEU A 119 16.26 -7.73 12.31
C LEU A 119 14.96 -8.53 12.31
N TYR A 120 14.63 -9.19 11.19
CA TYR A 120 13.39 -9.95 11.05
C TYR A 120 13.50 -11.41 11.46
N ALA A 121 14.69 -11.96 11.66
CA ALA A 121 14.92 -13.37 12.02
C ALA A 121 14.03 -13.88 13.17
N PRO A 122 13.80 -13.12 14.27
CA PRO A 122 12.95 -13.57 15.37
C PRO A 122 11.48 -13.81 14.99
N PHE A 123 11.01 -13.25 13.88
CA PHE A 123 9.63 -13.36 13.41
C PHE A 123 9.41 -14.57 12.47
N PHE A 124 10.49 -15.23 12.04
CA PHE A 124 10.44 -16.39 11.14
C PHE A 124 10.87 -17.66 11.86
N ARG A 125 9.92 -18.55 12.12
CA ARG A 125 10.20 -19.80 12.85
C ARG A 125 10.47 -21.00 11.95
N THR A 126 9.96 -21.02 10.71
CA THR A 126 9.93 -22.25 9.90
C THR A 126 10.41 -22.11 8.46
N HIS A 127 10.27 -20.93 7.83
CA HIS A 127 10.67 -20.72 6.44
C HIS A 127 11.21 -19.31 6.23
N ASP A 128 12.21 -19.19 5.36
CA ASP A 128 12.68 -17.89 4.88
C ASP A 128 11.56 -17.26 4.00
N ARG A 129 11.01 -16.13 4.48
CA ARG A 129 9.95 -15.38 3.82
C ARG A 129 10.45 -14.05 3.27
N PHE A 130 11.76 -13.90 3.18
CA PHE A 130 12.35 -12.72 2.58
C PHE A 130 12.28 -12.77 1.06
N ILE A 131 11.84 -11.67 0.49
CA ILE A 131 11.91 -11.40 -0.93
C ILE A 131 12.83 -10.20 -1.09
N THR A 132 14.03 -10.44 -1.59
CA THR A 132 15.05 -9.41 -1.80
C THR A 132 15.05 -8.95 -3.25
N MET A 133 15.15 -7.65 -3.45
CA MET A 133 15.15 -7.02 -4.78
C MET A 133 15.86 -5.66 -4.73
N ASP A 134 15.97 -4.99 -5.86
CA ASP A 134 16.39 -3.59 -5.90
C ASP A 134 15.34 -2.66 -5.24
N ILE A 135 15.77 -1.44 -4.91
CA ILE A 135 14.97 -0.50 -4.16
C ILE A 135 13.69 -0.09 -4.92
N ARG A 136 13.82 0.20 -6.22
CA ARG A 136 12.69 0.66 -7.05
C ARG A 136 11.65 -0.44 -7.21
N SER A 137 12.07 -1.67 -7.39
CA SER A 137 11.19 -2.84 -7.45
C SER A 137 10.44 -3.05 -6.14
N ALA A 138 11.08 -2.83 -4.99
CA ALA A 138 10.42 -2.93 -3.69
C ALA A 138 9.35 -1.84 -3.49
N GLU A 139 9.66 -0.59 -3.88
CA GLU A 139 8.69 0.51 -3.86
C GLU A 139 7.49 0.21 -4.78
N MET A 140 7.74 -0.25 -6.01
CA MET A 140 6.69 -0.60 -6.98
C MET A 140 5.85 -1.79 -6.51
N THR A 141 6.44 -2.79 -5.85
CA THR A 141 5.74 -3.99 -5.39
C THR A 141 4.56 -3.67 -4.49
N LYS A 142 4.66 -2.65 -3.64
CA LYS A 142 3.56 -2.22 -2.77
C LYS A 142 2.37 -1.68 -3.58
N TYR A 143 2.64 -0.80 -4.53
CA TYR A 143 1.59 -0.24 -5.40
C TYR A 143 0.94 -1.32 -6.27
N ALA A 144 1.76 -2.17 -6.89
CA ALA A 144 1.26 -3.26 -7.73
C ALA A 144 0.38 -4.24 -6.94
N ALA A 145 0.78 -4.60 -5.70
CA ALA A 145 -0.01 -5.47 -4.84
C ALA A 145 -1.37 -4.85 -4.50
N ASN A 146 -1.40 -3.58 -4.07
CA ASN A 146 -2.65 -2.91 -3.72
C ASN A 146 -3.55 -2.67 -4.94
N ALA A 147 -2.98 -2.33 -6.10
CA ALA A 147 -3.73 -2.19 -7.35
C ALA A 147 -4.32 -3.53 -7.80
N MET A 148 -3.58 -4.64 -7.68
CA MET A 148 -4.12 -5.98 -7.99
C MET A 148 -5.31 -6.35 -7.09
N LEU A 149 -5.22 -6.08 -5.79
CA LEU A 149 -6.32 -6.34 -4.87
C LEU A 149 -7.54 -5.48 -5.18
N ALA A 150 -7.35 -4.19 -5.48
CA ALA A 150 -8.41 -3.28 -5.92
C ALA A 150 -9.04 -3.75 -7.25
N THR A 151 -8.23 -4.25 -8.20
CA THR A 151 -8.70 -4.83 -9.46
C THR A 151 -9.60 -6.02 -9.22
N LYS A 152 -9.24 -6.96 -8.34
CA LYS A 152 -10.07 -8.12 -8.01
C LYS A 152 -11.43 -7.70 -7.44
N ILE A 153 -11.46 -6.68 -6.60
CA ILE A 153 -12.72 -6.16 -6.03
C ILE A 153 -13.57 -5.50 -7.12
N SER A 154 -13.01 -4.59 -7.92
CA SER A 154 -13.74 -3.93 -9.01
C SER A 154 -14.24 -4.93 -10.05
N PHE A 155 -13.41 -5.89 -10.45
CA PHE A 155 -13.80 -6.97 -11.35
C PHE A 155 -15.01 -7.75 -10.82
N MET A 156 -14.97 -8.17 -9.53
CA MET A 156 -16.06 -8.95 -8.95
C MET A 156 -17.34 -8.12 -8.78
N ASN A 157 -17.23 -6.82 -8.52
CA ASN A 157 -18.36 -5.91 -8.48
C ASN A 157 -19.02 -5.76 -9.88
N GLU A 158 -18.21 -5.64 -10.92
CA GLU A 158 -18.71 -5.59 -12.30
C GLU A 158 -19.40 -6.89 -12.70
N ILE A 159 -18.80 -8.03 -12.38
CA ILE A 159 -19.41 -9.36 -12.59
C ILE A 159 -20.75 -9.47 -11.84
N ALA A 160 -20.83 -9.02 -10.59
CA ALA A 160 -22.07 -9.04 -9.82
C ALA A 160 -23.18 -8.18 -10.47
N ASN A 161 -22.82 -7.00 -10.98
CA ASN A 161 -23.74 -6.14 -11.72
C ASN A 161 -24.21 -6.76 -13.05
N ILE A 162 -23.35 -7.55 -13.72
CA ILE A 162 -23.73 -8.31 -14.92
C ILE A 162 -24.66 -9.47 -14.51
N CYS A 163 -24.33 -10.24 -13.47
CA CYS A 163 -25.15 -11.33 -12.97
C CYS A 163 -26.57 -10.87 -12.68
N GLU A 164 -26.75 -9.72 -12.03
CA GLU A 164 -28.06 -9.14 -11.74
C GLU A 164 -28.89 -8.88 -13.02
N ARG A 165 -28.23 -8.50 -14.12
CA ARG A 165 -28.92 -8.21 -15.40
C ARG A 165 -29.29 -9.44 -16.18
N VAL A 166 -28.50 -10.50 -16.06
CA VAL A 166 -28.73 -11.77 -16.80
C VAL A 166 -29.42 -12.82 -15.96
N GLY A 167 -29.78 -12.51 -14.69
CA GLY A 167 -30.47 -13.45 -13.80
C GLY A 167 -29.56 -14.54 -13.21
N ALA A 168 -28.25 -14.34 -13.18
CA ALA A 168 -27.29 -15.25 -12.56
C ALA A 168 -27.07 -14.93 -11.07
N ASP A 169 -26.73 -15.93 -10.27
CA ASP A 169 -26.35 -15.74 -8.87
C ASP A 169 -24.86 -15.41 -8.76
N ALA A 170 -24.55 -14.17 -8.37
CA ALA A 170 -23.19 -13.69 -8.22
C ALA A 170 -22.37 -14.47 -7.19
N ASN A 171 -23.00 -15.04 -6.14
CA ASN A 171 -22.30 -15.86 -5.17
C ASN A 171 -21.90 -17.22 -5.75
N GLN A 172 -22.78 -17.84 -6.53
CA GLN A 172 -22.44 -19.09 -7.23
C GLN A 172 -21.33 -18.88 -8.25
N VAL A 173 -21.38 -17.78 -9.02
CA VAL A 173 -20.31 -17.39 -9.94
C VAL A 173 -19.00 -17.18 -9.17
N ARG A 174 -19.03 -16.44 -8.06
CA ARG A 174 -17.86 -16.24 -7.17
C ARG A 174 -17.28 -17.57 -6.68
N VAL A 175 -18.13 -18.51 -6.24
CA VAL A 175 -17.69 -19.84 -5.80
C VAL A 175 -17.08 -20.61 -6.97
N GLY A 176 -17.73 -20.57 -8.13
CA GLY A 176 -17.24 -21.24 -9.33
C GLY A 176 -15.84 -20.78 -9.74
N ILE A 177 -15.63 -19.46 -9.91
CA ILE A 177 -14.32 -18.93 -10.30
C ILE A 177 -13.28 -19.03 -9.19
N GLY A 178 -13.68 -18.86 -7.92
CA GLY A 178 -12.77 -18.92 -6.78
C GLY A 178 -12.23 -20.32 -6.49
N SER A 179 -12.90 -21.38 -6.97
CA SER A 179 -12.43 -22.76 -6.87
C SER A 179 -11.18 -23.03 -7.72
N ASP A 180 -10.93 -22.22 -8.75
CA ASP A 180 -9.68 -22.27 -9.50
C ASP A 180 -8.53 -21.71 -8.64
N LYS A 181 -7.52 -22.55 -8.38
CA LYS A 181 -6.35 -22.17 -7.56
C LYS A 181 -5.56 -20.98 -8.10
N ARG A 182 -5.66 -20.68 -9.41
CA ARG A 182 -5.03 -19.53 -10.05
C ARG A 182 -5.72 -18.20 -9.68
N ILE A 183 -7.01 -18.25 -9.31
CA ILE A 183 -7.83 -17.09 -8.92
C ILE A 183 -7.93 -17.00 -7.39
N GLY A 184 -8.39 -18.09 -6.75
CA GLY A 184 -8.60 -18.16 -5.31
C GLY A 184 -9.77 -17.30 -4.83
N TYR A 185 -10.20 -17.51 -3.60
CA TYR A 185 -11.37 -16.83 -3.01
C TYR A 185 -11.09 -15.45 -2.45
N SER A 186 -9.82 -15.09 -2.26
CA SER A 186 -9.45 -13.82 -1.62
C SER A 186 -9.72 -12.63 -2.54
N PHE A 187 -10.37 -11.60 -2.01
CA PHE A 187 -10.65 -10.32 -2.68
C PHE A 187 -11.62 -10.41 -3.87
N ILE A 188 -12.42 -11.48 -3.98
CA ILE A 188 -13.49 -11.61 -4.98
C ILE A 188 -14.89 -11.63 -4.34
N TYR A 189 -15.09 -10.79 -3.32
CA TYR A 189 -16.40 -10.57 -2.70
C TYR A 189 -17.00 -9.29 -3.24
N PRO A 190 -18.19 -9.34 -3.90
CA PRO A 190 -18.86 -8.14 -4.38
C PRO A 190 -19.44 -7.35 -3.20
N GLY A 191 -19.48 -6.03 -3.36
CA GLY A 191 -20.00 -5.10 -2.35
C GLY A 191 -20.20 -3.71 -2.92
N THR A 192 -20.15 -2.68 -2.08
CA THR A 192 -20.36 -1.27 -2.44
C THR A 192 -19.09 -0.57 -2.95
N GLY A 193 -18.08 -1.33 -3.35
CA GLY A 193 -16.79 -0.83 -3.77
C GLY A 193 -15.73 -0.92 -2.66
N TYR A 194 -14.47 -0.70 -3.04
CA TYR A 194 -13.39 -0.57 -2.07
C TYR A 194 -13.27 0.88 -1.57
N GLY A 195 -12.86 1.02 -0.33
CA GLY A 195 -12.59 2.27 0.36
C GLY A 195 -11.35 2.15 1.24
N GLY A 196 -11.39 2.83 2.39
CA GLY A 196 -10.29 2.87 3.33
C GLY A 196 -9.16 3.81 2.95
N SER A 197 -8.11 3.81 3.75
CA SER A 197 -7.00 4.75 3.64
C SER A 197 -5.96 4.37 2.56
N CYS A 198 -5.95 3.11 2.10
CA CYS A 198 -4.87 2.58 1.26
C CYS A 198 -5.26 2.46 -0.22
N PHE A 199 -6.30 1.67 -0.55
CA PHE A 199 -6.60 1.36 -1.95
C PHE A 199 -6.88 2.60 -2.81
N PRO A 200 -7.77 3.54 -2.41
CA PRO A 200 -8.05 4.71 -3.24
C PRO A 200 -6.79 5.56 -3.48
N LYS A 201 -5.99 5.75 -2.44
CA LYS A 201 -4.76 6.52 -2.50
C LYS A 201 -3.72 5.86 -3.41
N ASP A 202 -3.48 4.57 -3.23
CA ASP A 202 -2.40 3.86 -3.92
C ASP A 202 -2.72 3.60 -5.39
N VAL A 203 -4.00 3.36 -5.74
CA VAL A 203 -4.46 3.22 -7.14
C VAL A 203 -4.26 4.54 -7.88
N LYS A 204 -4.68 5.68 -7.29
CA LYS A 204 -4.49 7.01 -7.87
C LYS A 204 -3.01 7.36 -8.02
N ALA A 205 -2.20 7.10 -6.99
CA ALA A 205 -0.77 7.35 -7.03
C ALA A 205 -0.07 6.52 -8.13
N LEU A 206 -0.44 5.25 -8.30
CA LEU A 206 0.12 4.40 -9.36
C LEU A 206 -0.23 4.94 -10.75
N ARG A 207 -1.49 5.35 -10.96
CA ARG A 207 -1.92 5.97 -12.22
C ARG A 207 -1.13 7.24 -12.53
N LYS A 208 -0.91 8.08 -11.50
CA LYS A 208 -0.12 9.31 -11.65
C LYS A 208 1.33 9.02 -11.98
N ILE A 209 1.98 8.09 -11.25
CA ILE A 209 3.35 7.65 -11.53
C ILE A 209 3.48 7.20 -12.99
N ALA A 210 2.52 6.40 -13.49
CA ALA A 210 2.53 5.96 -14.88
C ALA A 210 2.49 7.15 -15.85
N GLY A 211 1.60 8.11 -15.63
CA GLY A 211 1.46 9.32 -16.45
C GLY A 211 2.73 10.20 -16.46
N GLU A 212 3.37 10.39 -15.30
CA GLU A 212 4.62 11.12 -15.16
C GLU A 212 5.78 10.47 -15.96
N HIS A 213 5.67 9.16 -16.25
CA HIS A 213 6.62 8.41 -17.06
C HIS A 213 6.10 8.14 -18.50
N GLY A 214 5.10 8.88 -18.96
CA GLY A 214 4.59 8.80 -20.34
C GLY A 214 3.76 7.54 -20.62
N TYR A 215 3.28 6.81 -19.60
CA TYR A 215 2.47 5.61 -19.77
C TYR A 215 1.03 5.81 -19.34
N THR A 216 0.07 5.49 -20.23
CA THR A 216 -1.36 5.51 -19.89
C THR A 216 -1.77 4.19 -19.24
N ALA A 217 -1.97 4.20 -17.92
CA ALA A 217 -2.38 3.04 -17.16
C ALA A 217 -3.88 2.76 -17.30
N THR A 218 -4.31 2.29 -18.48
CA THR A 218 -5.72 2.11 -18.87
C THR A 218 -6.47 1.18 -17.91
N LEU A 219 -5.89 0.03 -17.57
CA LEU A 219 -6.51 -0.91 -16.64
C LEU A 219 -6.73 -0.29 -15.26
N ILE A 220 -5.75 0.43 -14.74
CA ILE A 220 -5.82 1.07 -13.42
C ILE A 220 -6.89 2.18 -13.42
N ALA A 221 -6.98 2.94 -14.52
CA ALA A 221 -8.04 3.93 -14.69
C ALA A 221 -9.44 3.30 -14.74
N ALA A 222 -9.58 2.17 -15.43
CA ALA A 222 -10.85 1.42 -15.48
C ALA A 222 -11.26 0.89 -14.09
N VAL A 223 -10.31 0.35 -13.32
CA VAL A 223 -10.55 -0.11 -11.94
C VAL A 223 -11.08 1.01 -11.04
N GLU A 224 -10.51 2.21 -11.14
CA GLU A 224 -10.97 3.40 -10.42
C GLU A 224 -12.39 3.79 -10.85
N SER A 225 -12.64 3.87 -12.16
CA SER A 225 -13.94 4.21 -12.72
C SER A 225 -15.04 3.23 -12.30
N VAL A 226 -14.78 1.94 -12.38
CA VAL A 226 -15.72 0.89 -11.92
C VAL A 226 -16.01 1.04 -10.43
N ASN A 227 -14.99 1.30 -9.60
CA ASN A 227 -15.19 1.50 -8.18
C ASN A 227 -16.01 2.75 -7.84
N ASP A 228 -15.82 3.84 -8.57
CA ASP A 228 -16.59 5.07 -8.35
C ASP A 228 -18.06 4.89 -8.77
N ALA A 229 -18.32 4.20 -9.87
CA ALA A 229 -19.68 3.81 -10.26
C ALA A 229 -20.32 2.87 -9.23
N GLN A 230 -19.55 1.93 -8.67
CA GLN A 230 -20.04 0.95 -7.69
C GLN A 230 -20.54 1.61 -6.40
N LYS A 231 -19.92 2.67 -5.95
CA LYS A 231 -20.35 3.43 -4.75
C LYS A 231 -21.79 3.99 -4.88
N LEU A 232 -22.25 4.20 -6.11
CA LEU A 232 -23.55 4.76 -6.39
C LEU A 232 -24.64 3.69 -6.61
N VAL A 233 -24.28 2.41 -6.69
CA VAL A 233 -25.23 1.34 -7.03
C VAL A 233 -26.38 1.24 -6.04
N ILE A 234 -26.12 1.39 -4.73
CA ILE A 234 -27.19 1.31 -3.70
C ILE A 234 -28.17 2.48 -3.83
N SER A 235 -27.66 3.72 -3.94
CA SER A 235 -28.52 4.90 -4.13
C SER A 235 -29.34 4.82 -5.41
N THR A 236 -28.72 4.33 -6.50
CA THR A 236 -29.43 4.09 -7.77
C THR A 236 -30.56 3.09 -7.62
N LYS A 237 -30.34 2.00 -6.87
CA LYS A 237 -31.38 0.99 -6.59
C LYS A 237 -32.52 1.57 -5.74
N ILE A 238 -32.21 2.41 -4.76
CA ILE A 238 -33.19 3.10 -3.93
C ILE A 238 -34.07 4.01 -4.81
N ILE A 239 -33.45 4.86 -5.62
CA ILE A 239 -34.16 5.78 -6.53
C ILE A 239 -35.02 4.99 -7.52
N LYS A 240 -34.47 3.90 -8.09
CA LYS A 240 -35.26 3.04 -9.01
C LYS A 240 -36.47 2.41 -8.34
N ARG A 241 -36.39 2.08 -7.03
CA ARG A 241 -37.48 1.43 -6.28
C ARG A 241 -38.54 2.39 -5.79
N PHE A 242 -38.12 3.58 -5.33
CA PHE A 242 -39.00 4.52 -4.60
C PHE A 242 -39.30 5.80 -5.37
N GLY A 243 -38.64 6.05 -6.51
CA GLY A 243 -38.73 7.29 -7.27
C GLY A 243 -37.63 8.29 -6.86
N GLU A 244 -37.52 9.37 -7.60
CA GLU A 244 -36.53 10.43 -7.34
C GLU A 244 -36.90 11.29 -6.11
N ASP A 245 -38.20 11.46 -5.85
CA ASP A 245 -38.64 12.13 -4.63
C ASP A 245 -38.70 11.15 -3.45
N LEU A 246 -37.76 11.30 -2.56
CA LEU A 246 -37.60 10.48 -1.34
C LEU A 246 -38.13 11.22 -0.09
N THR A 247 -38.85 12.33 -0.27
CA THR A 247 -39.40 13.13 0.83
C THR A 247 -40.35 12.30 1.68
N GLY A 248 -40.15 12.33 3.00
CA GLY A 248 -40.94 11.58 3.97
C GLY A 248 -40.52 10.12 4.15
N LEU A 249 -39.55 9.61 3.38
CA LEU A 249 -39.01 8.29 3.56
C LEU A 249 -37.81 8.30 4.55
N THR A 250 -37.75 7.26 5.39
CA THR A 250 -36.62 7.08 6.30
C THR A 250 -35.88 5.79 5.92
N PHE A 251 -34.57 5.89 5.73
CA PHE A 251 -33.70 4.75 5.42
C PHE A 251 -32.78 4.46 6.58
N GLY A 252 -32.84 3.22 7.10
CA GLY A 252 -31.90 2.73 8.11
C GLY A 252 -30.61 2.26 7.45
N LEU A 253 -29.46 2.83 7.83
CA LEU A 253 -28.15 2.36 7.38
C LEU A 253 -27.53 1.49 8.47
N TRP A 254 -27.30 0.23 8.15
CA TRP A 254 -26.66 -0.73 9.05
C TRP A 254 -25.22 -0.98 8.63
N GLY A 255 -24.27 -0.67 9.50
CA GLY A 255 -22.84 -0.84 9.27
C GLY A 255 -22.19 0.38 8.63
N LEU A 256 -21.66 1.26 9.47
CA LEU A 256 -20.89 2.46 9.06
C LEU A 256 -19.39 2.26 9.20
N ALA A 257 -18.95 1.16 9.81
CA ALA A 257 -17.54 0.87 10.01
C ALA A 257 -16.91 0.32 8.72
N PHE A 258 -15.64 0.65 8.52
CA PHE A 258 -14.86 0.11 7.39
C PHE A 258 -14.63 -1.41 7.52
N LYS A 259 -14.40 -1.88 8.75
CA LYS A 259 -14.28 -3.29 9.16
C LYS A 259 -14.81 -3.51 10.55
#